data_4729db3dab7187bfa917086df1762387
#
_entry.id   4729db3dab7187bfa917086df1762387
#
_cell.length_a   1.000
_cell.length_b   1.000
_cell.length_c   1.000
_cell.angle_alpha   90.00
_cell.angle_beta   90.00
_cell.angle_gamma   90.00
#
_symmetry.space_group_name_H-M   'P 1'
#
loop_
_entity.id
_entity.type
_entity.pdbx_description
1 polymer ?
#
loop_
_entity_poly.entity_id
_entity_poly.type
_entity_poly.pdbx_seq_one_letter_code
_entity_poly.pdbx_strand_id
1 'polypeptide(L)'
;MSGGVFIDGVWRAGAGAEAVSIDPTTGAVIWRQATASTADVVAALAAARKAFLAWGDRPRDERIAVMRRYKDVLVARTSDFAEALSRETGKALWETKAELGSMAGKVEASIKAYEERTGEHESAMAFGRAVLRHRPHGVMAVLGPFNFPGHLPNGHIVPALLAGDTVVFKPSEETPLAGQLLVEALEAAGVPDGVVNLVQGGREVGQALIDQEIDGLLFTGSAQAGAFFRRHFADRPDVILALELGGNNPLVVWDAGDVQAVAALVVQSAFITTGQRCSCARRLIVRDDASGKAVIDAVAALAERLVIGAWNGGEEPFMGPLISDRAAAMALAGSKAMPGKALRAMTSVDGLSGAFVSPGLVDVTGEIIPDEELFAPLLQVRRVGSLDEAIAAANATRYGLSAGLISSETAHWEHFLKRIRAGVVNWNRPTTGAAGTMPFGGLGSSGNHRPSAYYAADYCAYPVASFEAPSVTNTLRDIKGLRE
;
A
#
# COMPACT_ATOMS: atom_id res chain seq x y z
N MET A 1 9.17 28.43 4.41
CA MET A 1 7.97 27.56 4.57
C MET A 1 7.68 27.01 3.21
N SER A 2 7.68 25.70 3.06
CA SER A 2 7.29 25.01 1.83
C SER A 2 5.80 25.31 1.53
N GLY A 3 5.46 25.45 0.26
CA GLY A 3 4.08 25.74 -0.17
C GLY A 3 3.22 24.48 -0.24
N GLY A 4 1.93 24.63 -0.60
CA GLY A 4 1.00 23.51 -0.75
C GLY A 4 1.25 22.64 -1.98
N VAL A 5 2.07 23.07 -2.95
CA VAL A 5 2.44 22.31 -4.16
C VAL A 5 3.93 22.46 -4.47
N PHE A 6 4.51 21.42 -5.10
CA PHE A 6 5.88 21.44 -5.61
C PHE A 6 5.87 21.14 -7.09
N ILE A 7 6.25 22.09 -7.92
CA ILE A 7 6.16 21.99 -9.38
C ILE A 7 7.42 22.56 -10.02
N ASP A 8 8.07 21.76 -10.90
CA ASP A 8 9.28 22.12 -11.65
C ASP A 8 10.39 22.65 -10.71
N GLY A 9 10.62 21.97 -9.57
CA GLY A 9 11.63 22.33 -8.58
C GLY A 9 11.26 23.48 -7.63
N VAL A 10 10.01 23.99 -7.67
CA VAL A 10 9.61 25.17 -6.90
C VAL A 10 8.44 24.86 -5.97
N TRP A 11 8.64 25.11 -4.66
CA TRP A 11 7.55 25.14 -3.68
C TRP A 11 6.75 26.43 -3.81
N ARG A 12 5.42 26.31 -3.84
CA ARG A 12 4.50 27.46 -3.90
C ARG A 12 3.15 27.16 -3.26
N ALA A 13 2.38 28.19 -2.95
CA ALA A 13 0.99 28.01 -2.59
C ALA A 13 0.21 27.46 -3.80
N GLY A 14 -0.69 26.53 -3.58
CA GLY A 14 -1.67 26.14 -4.59
C GLY A 14 -2.68 27.25 -4.85
N ALA A 15 -3.38 27.17 -5.98
CA ALA A 15 -4.44 28.11 -6.33
C ALA A 15 -5.87 27.57 -6.03
N GLY A 16 -5.97 26.46 -5.30
CA GLY A 16 -7.23 25.89 -4.84
C GLY A 16 -7.68 26.38 -3.46
N ALA A 17 -8.66 25.70 -2.87
CA ALA A 17 -9.16 26.01 -1.54
C ALA A 17 -8.12 25.74 -0.44
N GLU A 18 -8.24 26.42 0.70
CA GLU A 18 -7.45 26.09 1.88
C GLU A 18 -7.85 24.72 2.43
N ALA A 19 -6.87 23.91 2.79
CA ALA A 19 -7.06 22.65 3.49
C ALA A 19 -6.18 22.60 4.75
N VAL A 20 -6.62 21.79 5.71
CA VAL A 20 -5.91 21.57 6.98
C VAL A 20 -5.75 20.06 7.22
N SER A 21 -4.63 19.67 7.84
CA SER A 21 -4.48 18.39 8.48
C SER A 21 -4.50 18.57 9.99
N ILE A 22 -5.15 17.64 10.68
CA ILE A 22 -5.43 17.70 12.11
C ILE A 22 -4.79 16.48 12.78
N ASP A 23 -4.10 16.70 13.88
CA ASP A 23 -3.67 15.61 14.76
C ASP A 23 -4.92 14.93 15.36
N PRO A 24 -5.21 13.67 15.01
CA PRO A 24 -6.41 12.98 15.50
C PRO A 24 -6.37 12.70 17.01
N THR A 25 -5.20 12.83 17.65
CA THR A 25 -5.01 12.68 19.09
C THR A 25 -5.51 13.90 19.86
N THR A 26 -5.22 15.10 19.34
CA THR A 26 -5.42 16.37 20.07
C THR A 26 -6.44 17.30 19.44
N GLY A 27 -6.80 17.09 18.17
CA GLY A 27 -7.61 18.03 17.37
C GLY A 27 -6.83 19.26 16.89
N ALA A 28 -5.53 19.34 17.14
CA ALA A 28 -4.72 20.48 16.76
C ALA A 28 -4.45 20.49 15.25
N VAL A 29 -4.50 21.66 14.62
CA VAL A 29 -4.09 21.84 13.23
C VAL A 29 -2.57 21.74 13.15
N ILE A 30 -2.05 20.82 12.33
CA ILE A 30 -0.63 20.56 12.17
C ILE A 30 -0.09 20.98 10.79
N TRP A 31 -0.98 21.09 9.82
CA TRP A 31 -0.65 21.58 8.48
C TRP A 31 -1.82 22.42 7.94
N ARG A 32 -1.49 23.52 7.24
CA ARG A 32 -2.48 24.42 6.64
C ARG A 32 -1.88 25.05 5.39
N GLN A 33 -2.45 24.80 4.22
CA GLN A 33 -2.03 25.36 2.95
C GLN A 33 -3.21 25.46 1.97
N ALA A 34 -3.05 26.26 0.93
CA ALA A 34 -3.92 26.20 -0.24
C ALA A 34 -3.62 24.95 -1.06
N THR A 35 -4.65 24.22 -1.46
CA THR A 35 -4.54 23.01 -2.31
C THR A 35 -4.23 23.37 -3.76
N ALA A 36 -3.89 22.37 -4.56
CA ALA A 36 -3.73 22.53 -6.00
C ALA A 36 -5.08 22.87 -6.68
N SER A 37 -5.03 23.76 -7.65
CA SER A 37 -6.10 23.94 -8.64
C SER A 37 -5.90 22.99 -9.83
N THR A 38 -6.89 22.91 -10.73
CA THR A 38 -6.73 22.20 -12.01
C THR A 38 -5.56 22.75 -12.83
N ALA A 39 -5.32 24.08 -12.80
CA ALA A 39 -4.19 24.70 -13.49
C ALA A 39 -2.84 24.26 -12.89
N ASP A 40 -2.75 24.09 -11.56
CA ASP A 40 -1.54 23.55 -10.92
C ASP A 40 -1.29 22.09 -11.31
N VAL A 41 -2.34 21.27 -11.41
CA VAL A 41 -2.24 19.89 -11.88
C VAL A 41 -1.71 19.84 -13.31
N VAL A 42 -2.26 20.65 -14.21
CA VAL A 42 -1.79 20.74 -15.62
C VAL A 42 -0.33 21.19 -15.66
N ALA A 43 0.06 22.17 -14.86
CA ALA A 43 1.45 22.64 -14.78
C ALA A 43 2.40 21.55 -14.26
N ALA A 44 1.98 20.78 -13.25
CA ALA A 44 2.76 19.66 -12.72
C ALA A 44 3.01 18.56 -13.76
N LEU A 45 1.97 18.21 -14.52
CA LEU A 45 2.09 17.22 -15.60
C LEU A 45 2.95 17.74 -16.76
N ALA A 46 2.83 19.00 -17.13
CA ALA A 46 3.67 19.62 -18.14
C ALA A 46 5.16 19.62 -17.71
N ALA A 47 5.44 19.93 -16.45
CA ALA A 47 6.79 19.85 -15.88
C ALA A 47 7.34 18.41 -15.90
N ALA A 48 6.51 17.44 -15.47
CA ALA A 48 6.89 16.02 -15.51
C ALA A 48 7.18 15.54 -16.94
N ARG A 49 6.31 15.90 -17.91
CA ARG A 49 6.50 15.53 -19.32
C ARG A 49 7.75 16.16 -19.94
N LYS A 50 8.05 17.41 -19.60
CA LYS A 50 9.27 18.11 -20.01
C LYS A 50 10.53 17.44 -19.46
N ALA A 51 10.51 17.02 -18.20
CA ALA A 51 11.67 16.39 -17.54
C ALA A 51 11.90 14.93 -17.97
N PHE A 52 10.88 14.26 -18.49
CA PHE A 52 10.88 12.81 -18.72
C PHE A 52 12.05 12.32 -19.58
N LEU A 53 12.26 12.90 -20.78
CA LEU A 53 13.32 12.42 -21.68
C LEU A 53 14.70 12.55 -21.03
N ALA A 54 15.01 13.69 -20.43
CA ALA A 54 16.31 13.92 -19.81
C ALA A 54 16.54 12.99 -18.58
N TRP A 55 15.49 12.66 -17.83
CA TRP A 55 15.58 11.71 -16.71
C TRP A 55 15.67 10.27 -17.19
N GLY A 56 14.86 9.87 -18.18
CA GLY A 56 14.84 8.53 -18.75
C GLY A 56 16.16 8.15 -19.45
N ASP A 57 16.77 9.10 -20.14
CA ASP A 57 18.06 8.93 -20.84
C ASP A 57 19.27 8.97 -19.88
N ARG A 58 19.09 9.39 -18.61
CA ARG A 58 20.16 9.40 -17.62
C ARG A 58 20.65 7.98 -17.34
N PRO A 59 21.99 7.77 -17.27
CA PRO A 59 22.56 6.47 -16.96
C PRO A 59 21.92 5.85 -15.71
N ARG A 60 21.71 4.54 -15.75
CA ARG A 60 21.09 3.78 -14.65
C ARG A 60 21.77 4.04 -13.30
N ASP A 61 23.11 4.00 -13.29
CA ASP A 61 23.89 4.16 -12.06
C ASP A 61 23.72 5.55 -11.44
N GLU A 62 23.48 6.57 -12.27
CA GLU A 62 23.21 7.91 -11.77
C GLU A 62 21.83 7.99 -11.09
N ARG A 63 20.79 7.35 -11.67
CA ARG A 63 19.47 7.27 -11.04
C ARG A 63 19.54 6.50 -9.72
N ILE A 64 20.28 5.39 -9.70
CA ILE A 64 20.54 4.62 -8.47
C ILE A 64 21.26 5.48 -7.43
N ALA A 65 22.27 6.27 -7.81
CA ALA A 65 22.98 7.15 -6.90
C ALA A 65 22.05 8.22 -6.27
N VAL A 66 21.11 8.78 -7.05
CA VAL A 66 20.09 9.70 -6.53
C VAL A 66 19.21 8.99 -5.48
N MET A 67 18.74 7.78 -5.77
CA MET A 67 17.88 7.03 -4.84
C MET A 67 18.64 6.62 -3.56
N ARG A 68 19.93 6.33 -3.64
CA ARG A 68 20.76 6.08 -2.43
C ARG A 68 20.91 7.33 -1.58
N ARG A 69 21.11 8.52 -2.17
CA ARG A 69 21.09 9.78 -1.42
C ARG A 69 19.72 10.02 -0.76
N TYR A 70 18.63 9.70 -1.46
CA TYR A 70 17.29 9.77 -0.87
C TYR A 70 17.16 8.86 0.37
N LYS A 71 17.65 7.63 0.31
CA LYS A 71 17.73 6.74 1.47
C LYS A 71 18.52 7.38 2.62
N ASP A 72 19.67 7.98 2.33
CA ASP A 72 20.51 8.62 3.36
C ASP A 72 19.78 9.80 4.01
N VAL A 73 19.04 10.61 3.24
CA VAL A 73 18.18 11.68 3.75
C VAL A 73 17.09 11.14 4.66
N LEU A 74 16.41 10.05 4.27
CA LEU A 74 15.39 9.41 5.10
C LEU A 74 15.95 8.91 6.44
N VAL A 75 17.14 8.28 6.41
CA VAL A 75 17.83 7.81 7.63
C VAL A 75 18.19 8.99 8.53
N ALA A 76 18.74 10.06 7.97
CA ALA A 76 19.12 11.25 8.74
C ALA A 76 17.92 11.97 9.36
N ARG A 77 16.75 11.95 8.71
CA ARG A 77 15.50 12.60 9.17
C ARG A 77 14.53 11.65 9.88
N THR A 78 14.96 10.43 10.24
CA THR A 78 14.06 9.40 10.79
C THR A 78 13.27 9.89 12.00
N SER A 79 13.90 10.59 12.96
CA SER A 79 13.22 11.04 14.17
C SER A 79 12.11 12.06 13.85
N ASP A 80 12.45 13.11 13.15
CA ASP A 80 11.54 14.23 12.87
C ASP A 80 10.38 13.81 11.96
N PHE A 81 10.71 12.98 10.95
CA PHE A 81 9.69 12.49 10.04
C PHE A 81 8.76 11.47 10.72
N ALA A 82 9.30 10.56 11.57
CA ALA A 82 8.47 9.62 12.33
C ALA A 82 7.52 10.34 13.30
N GLU A 83 7.98 11.40 13.97
CA GLU A 83 7.12 12.23 14.83
C GLU A 83 6.02 12.91 14.01
N ALA A 84 6.36 13.51 12.88
CA ALA A 84 5.38 14.14 11.99
C ALA A 84 4.31 13.14 11.52
N LEU A 85 4.72 11.91 11.14
CA LEU A 85 3.78 10.84 10.79
C LEU A 85 2.88 10.44 11.98
N SER A 86 3.44 10.35 13.19
CA SER A 86 2.65 10.03 14.38
C SER A 86 1.62 11.12 14.68
N ARG A 87 2.00 12.38 14.55
CA ARG A 87 1.09 13.52 14.71
C ARG A 87 -0.05 13.51 13.69
N GLU A 88 0.26 13.21 12.43
CA GLU A 88 -0.72 13.30 11.35
C GLU A 88 -1.64 12.08 11.27
N THR A 89 -1.13 10.90 11.61
CA THR A 89 -1.89 9.64 11.50
C THR A 89 -2.43 9.13 12.84
N GLY A 90 -1.93 9.67 13.97
CA GLY A 90 -2.21 9.15 15.31
C GLY A 90 -1.49 7.85 15.66
N LYS A 91 -0.68 7.27 14.75
CA LYS A 91 0.04 6.01 15.00
C LYS A 91 1.06 6.14 16.12
N ALA A 92 1.24 5.06 16.88
CA ALA A 92 2.30 4.96 17.87
C ALA A 92 3.67 5.28 17.26
N LEU A 93 4.56 5.92 18.02
CA LEU A 93 5.87 6.36 17.52
C LEU A 93 6.75 5.19 17.08
N TRP A 94 6.64 4.01 17.71
CA TRP A 94 7.35 2.81 17.29
C TRP A 94 6.90 2.32 15.91
N GLU A 95 5.62 2.48 15.55
CA GLU A 95 5.10 2.13 14.22
C GLU A 95 5.64 3.07 13.14
N THR A 96 5.65 4.38 13.39
CA THR A 96 6.12 5.36 12.41
C THR A 96 7.64 5.32 12.23
N LYS A 97 8.42 5.01 13.28
CA LYS A 97 9.84 4.69 13.16
C LYS A 97 10.07 3.45 12.28
N ALA A 98 9.25 2.39 12.46
CA ALA A 98 9.32 1.21 11.62
C ALA A 98 8.92 1.52 10.16
N GLU A 99 7.96 2.44 9.94
CA GLU A 99 7.61 2.92 8.60
C GLU A 99 8.78 3.60 7.90
N LEU A 100 9.49 4.50 8.58
CA LEU A 100 10.69 5.15 8.03
C LEU A 100 11.80 4.14 7.71
N GLY A 101 12.02 3.16 8.58
CA GLY A 101 12.93 2.04 8.31
C GLY A 101 12.55 1.27 7.04
N SER A 102 11.26 1.05 6.84
CA SER A 102 10.72 0.40 5.64
C SER A 102 10.87 1.26 4.39
N MET A 103 10.70 2.60 4.49
CA MET A 103 10.94 3.53 3.38
C MET A 103 12.40 3.49 2.93
N ALA A 104 13.34 3.58 3.87
CA ALA A 104 14.78 3.52 3.58
C ALA A 104 15.19 2.16 3.00
N GLY A 105 14.71 1.06 3.59
CA GLY A 105 14.97 -0.31 3.12
C GLY A 105 14.38 -0.60 1.73
N LYS A 106 13.28 0.08 1.37
CA LYS A 106 12.64 -0.06 0.05
C LYS A 106 13.55 0.37 -1.10
N VAL A 107 14.46 1.31 -0.88
CA VAL A 107 15.39 1.78 -1.93
C VAL A 107 16.26 0.63 -2.43
N GLU A 108 16.99 -0.07 -1.54
CA GLU A 108 17.84 -1.18 -1.96
C GLU A 108 17.03 -2.38 -2.49
N ALA A 109 15.86 -2.66 -1.90
CA ALA A 109 14.96 -3.68 -2.41
C ALA A 109 14.49 -3.37 -3.85
N SER A 110 14.20 -2.10 -4.14
CA SER A 110 13.78 -1.67 -5.48
C SER A 110 14.94 -1.66 -6.48
N ILE A 111 16.16 -1.30 -6.06
CA ILE A 111 17.36 -1.41 -6.91
C ILE A 111 17.58 -2.87 -7.31
N LYS A 112 17.54 -3.79 -6.34
CA LYS A 112 17.68 -5.21 -6.61
C LYS A 112 16.55 -5.72 -7.53
N ALA A 113 15.31 -5.33 -7.28
CA ALA A 113 14.18 -5.70 -8.14
C ALA A 113 14.36 -5.18 -9.58
N TYR A 114 14.81 -3.94 -9.73
CA TYR A 114 15.09 -3.35 -11.03
C TYR A 114 16.19 -4.14 -11.78
N GLU A 115 17.23 -4.59 -11.07
CA GLU A 115 18.29 -5.42 -11.65
C GLU A 115 17.83 -6.80 -12.09
N GLU A 116 17.07 -7.46 -11.24
CA GLU A 116 16.67 -8.85 -11.48
C GLU A 116 15.47 -8.98 -12.42
N ARG A 117 14.53 -8.02 -12.41
CA ARG A 117 13.25 -8.13 -13.11
C ARG A 117 13.19 -7.32 -14.39
N THR A 118 13.86 -6.17 -14.43
CA THR A 118 13.85 -5.25 -15.58
C THR A 118 15.25 -4.91 -16.06
N GLY A 119 16.20 -5.80 -15.83
CA GLY A 119 17.55 -5.73 -16.36
C GLY A 119 17.61 -5.94 -17.89
N GLU A 120 18.80 -5.76 -18.46
CA GLU A 120 19.09 -6.06 -19.85
C GLU A 120 19.57 -7.52 -19.97
N HIS A 121 19.05 -8.25 -20.96
CA HIS A 121 19.44 -9.63 -21.27
C HIS A 121 19.77 -9.76 -22.74
N GLU A 122 20.95 -10.31 -23.03
CA GLU A 122 21.43 -10.53 -24.39
C GLU A 122 21.59 -12.04 -24.69
N SER A 123 21.22 -12.46 -25.89
CA SER A 123 21.42 -13.81 -26.42
C SER A 123 22.02 -13.74 -27.81
N ALA A 124 23.06 -14.55 -28.07
CA ALA A 124 23.65 -14.65 -29.36
C ALA A 124 22.69 -15.33 -30.34
N MET A 125 22.63 -14.81 -31.60
CA MET A 125 21.83 -15.33 -32.71
C MET A 125 22.71 -15.53 -33.93
N ALA A 126 22.28 -16.37 -34.88
CA ALA A 126 23.04 -16.62 -36.12
C ALA A 126 23.28 -15.36 -36.97
N PHE A 127 22.40 -14.36 -36.85
CA PHE A 127 22.50 -13.09 -37.58
C PHE A 127 23.15 -11.96 -36.78
N GLY A 128 23.40 -12.15 -35.46
CA GLY A 128 23.89 -11.13 -34.53
C GLY A 128 23.43 -11.41 -33.10
N ARG A 129 22.49 -10.63 -32.57
CA ARG A 129 22.00 -10.79 -31.20
C ARG A 129 20.52 -10.48 -31.06
N ALA A 130 19.88 -11.10 -30.05
CA ALA A 130 18.58 -10.72 -29.52
C ALA A 130 18.79 -10.05 -28.16
N VAL A 131 18.20 -8.90 -27.96
CA VAL A 131 18.35 -8.13 -26.71
C VAL A 131 16.98 -7.78 -26.14
N LEU A 132 16.78 -8.12 -24.87
CA LEU A 132 15.66 -7.64 -24.07
C LEU A 132 16.12 -6.44 -23.26
N ARG A 133 15.45 -5.32 -23.41
CA ARG A 133 15.62 -4.09 -22.62
C ARG A 133 14.31 -3.71 -21.99
N HIS A 134 14.37 -2.88 -20.95
CA HIS A 134 13.18 -2.28 -20.34
C HIS A 134 13.29 -0.75 -20.42
N ARG A 135 12.18 -0.09 -20.73
CA ARG A 135 12.09 1.36 -20.85
C ARG A 135 10.99 1.93 -19.99
N PRO A 136 11.16 3.15 -19.45
CA PRO A 136 10.13 3.84 -18.69
C PRO A 136 8.89 4.13 -19.54
N HIS A 137 7.73 4.15 -18.91
CA HIS A 137 6.47 4.49 -19.60
C HIS A 137 6.34 5.98 -19.88
N GLY A 138 6.71 6.85 -18.92
CA GLY A 138 6.53 8.30 -19.05
C GLY A 138 6.22 9.00 -17.74
N VAL A 139 5.04 9.60 -17.67
CA VAL A 139 4.56 10.33 -16.48
C VAL A 139 3.62 9.45 -15.66
N MET A 140 4.02 9.12 -14.44
CA MET A 140 3.25 8.32 -13.50
C MET A 140 2.49 9.21 -12.51
N ALA A 141 1.18 9.08 -12.47
CA ALA A 141 0.37 9.62 -11.38
C ALA A 141 0.42 8.66 -10.19
N VAL A 142 0.84 9.13 -9.01
CA VAL A 142 0.86 8.35 -7.77
C VAL A 142 -0.16 8.92 -6.80
N LEU A 143 -1.16 8.10 -6.41
CA LEU A 143 -2.15 8.48 -5.41
C LEU A 143 -1.90 7.70 -4.13
N GLY A 144 -1.51 8.41 -3.05
CA GLY A 144 -1.12 7.81 -1.77
C GLY A 144 -2.29 7.66 -0.80
N PRO A 145 -2.27 6.62 0.07
CA PRO A 145 -3.23 6.43 1.15
C PRO A 145 -2.79 7.14 2.43
N PHE A 146 -3.67 7.20 3.43
CA PHE A 146 -3.39 7.83 4.72
C PHE A 146 -2.71 6.91 5.76
N ASN A 147 -2.90 5.60 5.67
CA ASN A 147 -2.48 4.67 6.73
C ASN A 147 -0.97 4.41 6.81
N PHE A 148 -0.29 4.46 5.67
CA PHE A 148 1.17 4.44 5.53
C PHE A 148 1.57 5.51 4.51
N PRO A 149 1.39 6.80 4.84
CA PRO A 149 1.49 7.90 3.89
C PRO A 149 2.91 8.15 3.40
N GLY A 150 3.92 7.68 4.13
CA GLY A 150 5.30 7.64 3.69
C GLY A 150 5.61 6.39 2.87
N HIS A 151 5.40 5.20 3.44
CA HIS A 151 5.88 3.93 2.88
C HIS A 151 5.19 3.49 1.59
N LEU A 152 3.86 3.60 1.51
CA LEU A 152 3.13 3.09 0.34
C LEU A 152 3.35 3.92 -0.93
N PRO A 153 3.26 5.27 -0.90
CA PRO A 153 3.65 6.06 -2.07
C PRO A 153 5.12 5.88 -2.44
N ASN A 154 6.02 5.82 -1.45
CA ASN A 154 7.45 5.53 -1.65
C ASN A 154 7.65 4.21 -2.40
N GLY A 155 6.79 3.21 -2.12
CA GLY A 155 6.78 1.91 -2.79
C GLY A 155 6.44 1.97 -4.29
N HIS A 156 5.82 3.04 -4.76
CA HIS A 156 5.54 3.33 -6.17
C HIS A 156 6.55 4.31 -6.77
N ILE A 157 6.88 5.38 -6.03
CA ILE A 157 7.75 6.47 -6.50
C ILE A 157 9.17 5.97 -6.77
N VAL A 158 9.78 5.25 -5.82
CA VAL A 158 11.17 4.78 -5.97
C VAL A 158 11.34 3.86 -7.18
N PRO A 159 10.52 2.82 -7.41
CA PRO A 159 10.63 2.00 -8.62
C PRO A 159 10.42 2.78 -9.92
N ALA A 160 9.45 3.72 -9.95
CA ALA A 160 9.21 4.56 -11.12
C ALA A 160 10.42 5.42 -11.46
N LEU A 161 11.01 6.10 -10.46
CA LEU A 161 12.21 6.91 -10.65
C LEU A 161 13.43 6.07 -11.09
N LEU A 162 13.61 4.87 -10.54
CA LEU A 162 14.66 3.94 -10.96
C LEU A 162 14.49 3.50 -12.42
N ALA A 163 13.27 3.24 -12.86
CA ALA A 163 12.95 2.90 -14.25
C ALA A 163 13.23 4.06 -15.21
N GLY A 164 13.13 5.31 -14.75
CA GLY A 164 13.30 6.53 -15.53
C GLY A 164 11.99 7.27 -15.80
N ASP A 165 10.89 6.87 -15.16
CA ASP A 165 9.64 7.62 -15.18
C ASP A 165 9.76 8.91 -14.38
N THR A 166 8.90 9.87 -14.69
CA THR A 166 8.64 11.04 -13.87
C THR A 166 7.32 10.88 -13.11
N VAL A 167 7.15 11.61 -12.01
CA VAL A 167 6.06 11.39 -11.08
C VAL A 167 5.30 12.69 -10.77
N VAL A 168 3.97 12.62 -10.82
CA VAL A 168 3.08 13.59 -10.17
C VAL A 168 2.42 12.88 -8.99
N PHE A 169 2.80 13.28 -7.78
CA PHE A 169 2.33 12.68 -6.54
C PHE A 169 1.19 13.48 -5.91
N LYS A 170 0.08 12.82 -5.63
CA LYS A 170 -1.01 13.32 -4.79
C LYS A 170 -1.14 12.44 -3.55
N PRO A 171 -0.71 12.91 -2.38
CA PRO A 171 -0.96 12.20 -1.12
C PRO A 171 -2.45 12.18 -0.77
N SER A 172 -2.81 11.41 0.24
CA SER A 172 -4.13 11.49 0.86
C SER A 172 -4.36 12.90 1.41
N GLU A 173 -5.57 13.41 1.29
CA GLU A 173 -6.02 14.65 1.91
C GLU A 173 -5.98 14.61 3.45
N GLU A 174 -5.98 13.44 4.04
CA GLU A 174 -5.83 13.24 5.49
C GLU A 174 -4.36 13.36 5.95
N THR A 175 -3.38 13.24 5.02
CA THR A 175 -1.94 13.21 5.35
C THR A 175 -1.08 14.06 4.39
N PRO A 176 -1.40 15.35 4.20
CA PRO A 176 -0.65 16.23 3.31
C PRO A 176 0.77 16.53 3.81
N LEU A 177 0.99 16.63 5.13
CA LEU A 177 2.31 16.87 5.71
C LEU A 177 3.28 15.72 5.40
N ALA A 178 2.83 14.48 5.52
CA ALA A 178 3.63 13.31 5.15
C ALA A 178 4.04 13.36 3.67
N GLY A 179 3.12 13.73 2.78
CA GLY A 179 3.40 13.90 1.35
C GLY A 179 4.42 15.00 1.07
N GLN A 180 4.31 16.13 1.77
CA GLN A 180 5.26 17.24 1.69
C GLN A 180 6.67 16.78 2.14
N LEU A 181 6.80 16.16 3.30
CA LEU A 181 8.07 15.69 3.85
C LEU A 181 8.76 14.65 2.95
N LEU A 182 7.97 13.78 2.29
CA LEU A 182 8.50 12.82 1.33
C LEU A 182 9.13 13.53 0.13
N VAL A 183 8.46 14.54 -0.43
CA VAL A 183 8.98 15.30 -1.59
C VAL A 183 10.16 16.17 -1.19
N GLU A 184 10.15 16.81 -0.01
CA GLU A 184 11.31 17.51 0.54
C GLU A 184 12.55 16.61 0.67
N ALA A 185 12.33 15.33 1.03
CA ALA A 185 13.44 14.38 1.10
C ALA A 185 13.97 13.99 -0.28
N LEU A 186 13.13 13.89 -1.31
CA LEU A 186 13.52 13.66 -2.70
C LEU A 186 14.27 14.88 -3.28
N GLU A 187 13.78 16.10 -3.02
CA GLU A 187 14.46 17.34 -3.38
C GLU A 187 15.85 17.42 -2.75
N ALA A 188 15.97 17.18 -1.43
CA ALA A 188 17.24 17.15 -0.71
C ALA A 188 18.22 16.09 -1.23
N ALA A 189 17.73 15.01 -1.81
CA ALA A 189 18.54 13.97 -2.48
C ALA A 189 19.05 14.39 -3.86
N GLY A 190 18.61 15.54 -4.38
CA GLY A 190 18.99 16.06 -5.68
C GLY A 190 18.27 15.38 -6.84
N VAL A 191 16.99 15.03 -6.66
CA VAL A 191 16.10 14.70 -7.77
C VAL A 191 15.94 15.95 -8.64
N PRO A 192 16.16 15.88 -9.96
CA PRO A 192 16.08 17.06 -10.82
C PRO A 192 14.69 17.69 -10.88
N ASP A 193 14.66 18.99 -11.19
CA ASP A 193 13.42 19.75 -11.35
C ASP A 193 12.47 19.08 -12.36
N GLY A 194 11.19 19.04 -12.03
CA GLY A 194 10.14 18.42 -12.84
C GLY A 194 10.06 16.89 -12.78
N VAL A 195 11.11 16.19 -12.33
CA VAL A 195 11.10 14.70 -12.24
C VAL A 195 10.10 14.22 -11.19
N VAL A 196 9.96 14.93 -10.07
CA VAL A 196 8.92 14.71 -9.08
C VAL A 196 8.15 16.01 -8.87
N ASN A 197 6.84 15.92 -8.90
CA ASN A 197 5.93 17.04 -8.62
C ASN A 197 4.92 16.61 -7.56
N LEU A 198 4.48 17.57 -6.71
CA LEU A 198 3.50 17.34 -5.66
C LEU A 198 2.27 18.23 -5.89
N VAL A 199 1.09 17.63 -5.89
CA VAL A 199 -0.19 18.33 -5.90
C VAL A 199 -1.02 17.88 -4.70
N GLN A 200 -1.30 18.80 -3.79
CA GLN A 200 -2.08 18.54 -2.58
C GLN A 200 -3.56 18.83 -2.82
N GLY A 201 -4.45 18.04 -2.24
CA GLY A 201 -5.88 18.28 -2.29
C GLY A 201 -6.70 16.99 -2.21
N GLY A 202 -8.02 17.16 -2.22
CA GLY A 202 -8.98 16.09 -2.09
C GLY A 202 -9.30 15.37 -3.41
N ARG A 203 -10.54 14.90 -3.46
CA ARG A 203 -11.05 14.14 -4.61
C ARG A 203 -11.02 14.93 -5.92
N GLU A 204 -11.30 16.23 -5.87
CA GLU A 204 -11.32 17.12 -7.04
C GLU A 204 -9.94 17.23 -7.70
N VAL A 205 -8.86 17.32 -6.90
CA VAL A 205 -7.47 17.33 -7.42
C VAL A 205 -7.10 15.97 -8.00
N GLY A 206 -7.53 14.88 -7.33
CA GLY A 206 -7.37 13.53 -7.87
C GLY A 206 -8.07 13.33 -9.20
N GLN A 207 -9.31 13.82 -9.34
CA GLN A 207 -10.06 13.77 -10.59
C GLN A 207 -9.36 14.61 -11.68
N ALA A 208 -8.97 15.85 -11.36
CA ALA A 208 -8.25 16.70 -12.31
C ALA A 208 -6.96 16.05 -12.81
N LEU A 209 -6.26 15.26 -11.97
CA LEU A 209 -5.03 14.55 -12.35
C LEU A 209 -5.29 13.40 -13.33
N ILE A 210 -6.30 12.57 -13.07
CA ILE A 210 -6.59 11.41 -13.92
C ILE A 210 -7.33 11.76 -15.23
N ASP A 211 -7.91 12.95 -15.31
CA ASP A 211 -8.53 13.47 -16.54
C ASP A 211 -7.50 13.99 -17.56
N GLN A 212 -6.24 14.09 -17.16
CA GLN A 212 -5.14 14.51 -18.04
C GLN A 212 -4.44 13.31 -18.72
N GLU A 213 -3.49 13.63 -19.59
CA GLU A 213 -2.62 12.66 -20.26
C GLU A 213 -1.53 12.17 -19.30
N ILE A 214 -1.72 10.98 -18.76
CA ILE A 214 -0.76 10.23 -17.94
C ILE A 214 -0.45 8.89 -18.61
N ASP A 215 0.73 8.34 -18.36
CA ASP A 215 1.14 7.03 -18.89
C ASP A 215 0.88 5.90 -17.87
N GLY A 216 0.67 6.25 -16.60
CA GLY A 216 0.30 5.27 -15.58
C GLY A 216 -0.33 5.89 -14.34
N LEU A 217 -1.21 5.11 -13.70
CA LEU A 217 -1.79 5.39 -12.40
C LEU A 217 -1.36 4.31 -11.40
N LEU A 218 -0.61 4.72 -10.40
CA LEU A 218 -0.15 3.88 -9.29
C LEU A 218 -0.93 4.28 -8.04
N PHE A 219 -1.79 3.39 -7.57
CA PHE A 219 -2.77 3.69 -6.53
C PHE A 219 -2.77 2.64 -5.42
N THR A 220 -2.80 3.12 -4.19
CA THR A 220 -3.12 2.31 -3.01
C THR A 220 -4.31 2.91 -2.28
N GLY A 221 -5.35 2.11 -2.03
CA GLY A 221 -6.56 2.61 -1.36
C GLY A 221 -7.72 1.62 -1.35
N SER A 222 -8.96 2.12 -1.38
CA SER A 222 -10.17 1.29 -1.29
C SER A 222 -10.48 0.53 -2.57
N ALA A 223 -11.11 -0.65 -2.43
CA ALA A 223 -11.61 -1.42 -3.57
C ALA A 223 -12.63 -0.64 -4.42
N GLN A 224 -13.43 0.24 -3.79
CA GLN A 224 -14.37 1.09 -4.49
C GLN A 224 -13.66 2.09 -5.43
N ALA A 225 -12.60 2.73 -4.94
CA ALA A 225 -11.79 3.63 -5.76
C ALA A 225 -11.06 2.88 -6.89
N GLY A 226 -10.51 1.69 -6.61
CA GLY A 226 -9.91 0.84 -7.64
C GLY A 226 -10.90 0.45 -8.75
N ALA A 227 -12.14 0.09 -8.38
CA ALA A 227 -13.20 -0.19 -9.35
C ALA A 227 -13.59 1.05 -10.17
N PHE A 228 -13.57 2.23 -9.56
CA PHE A 228 -13.77 3.51 -10.26
C PHE A 228 -12.65 3.75 -11.29
N PHE A 229 -11.38 3.64 -10.91
CA PHE A 229 -10.26 3.84 -11.84
C PHE A 229 -10.28 2.86 -13.02
N ARG A 230 -10.59 1.59 -12.76
CA ARG A 230 -10.74 0.61 -13.84
C ARG A 230 -11.82 0.98 -14.86
N ARG A 231 -12.94 1.56 -14.41
CA ARG A 231 -13.99 2.06 -15.33
C ARG A 231 -13.56 3.33 -16.04
N HIS A 232 -12.91 4.27 -15.32
CA HIS A 232 -12.45 5.54 -15.86
C HIS A 232 -11.45 5.35 -17.01
N PHE A 233 -10.55 4.37 -16.88
CA PHE A 233 -9.54 4.05 -17.89
C PHE A 233 -9.92 2.89 -18.82
N ALA A 234 -11.21 2.49 -18.89
CA ALA A 234 -11.62 1.34 -19.69
C ALA A 234 -11.30 1.52 -21.19
N ASP A 235 -11.44 2.74 -21.69
CA ASP A 235 -11.20 3.11 -23.10
C ASP A 235 -9.78 3.67 -23.33
N ARG A 236 -8.93 3.61 -22.31
CA ARG A 236 -7.51 4.06 -22.37
C ARG A 236 -6.56 2.92 -22.02
N PRO A 237 -6.38 1.93 -22.90
CA PRO A 237 -5.50 0.79 -22.67
C PRO A 237 -4.01 1.16 -22.65
N ASP A 238 -3.67 2.35 -23.14
CA ASP A 238 -2.35 2.97 -23.10
C ASP A 238 -1.90 3.31 -21.68
N VAL A 239 -2.83 3.57 -20.75
CA VAL A 239 -2.53 3.91 -19.35
C VAL A 239 -2.34 2.65 -18.52
N ILE A 240 -1.16 2.48 -17.94
CA ILE A 240 -0.92 1.38 -17.03
C ILE A 240 -1.61 1.63 -15.67
N LEU A 241 -2.30 0.64 -15.15
CA LEU A 241 -2.90 0.71 -13.82
C LEU A 241 -2.18 -0.28 -12.89
N ALA A 242 -1.67 0.19 -11.74
CA ALA A 242 -1.23 -0.65 -10.64
C ALA A 242 -2.07 -0.30 -9.40
N LEU A 243 -2.95 -1.22 -9.03
CA LEU A 243 -3.97 -0.99 -8.01
C LEU A 243 -3.75 -1.94 -6.84
N GLU A 244 -3.34 -1.38 -5.71
CA GLU A 244 -3.23 -2.06 -4.42
C GLU A 244 -4.42 -1.65 -3.55
N LEU A 245 -5.29 -2.62 -3.27
CA LEU A 245 -6.59 -2.34 -2.70
C LEU A 245 -6.78 -3.05 -1.35
N GLY A 246 -7.91 -2.76 -0.69
CA GLY A 246 -8.25 -3.34 0.60
C GLY A 246 -8.41 -4.87 0.60
N GLY A 247 -8.70 -5.42 1.77
CA GLY A 247 -8.87 -6.85 1.98
C GLY A 247 -9.88 -7.18 3.08
N ASN A 248 -10.61 -8.29 2.92
CA ASN A 248 -11.42 -8.88 3.98
C ASN A 248 -10.75 -10.17 4.48
N ASN A 249 -9.54 -10.01 5.04
CA ASN A 249 -8.57 -11.07 5.21
C ASN A 249 -8.96 -12.09 6.29
N PRO A 250 -8.89 -13.40 6.00
CA PRO A 250 -9.11 -14.46 6.98
C PRO A 250 -7.81 -14.81 7.72
N LEU A 251 -7.93 -15.08 9.01
CA LEU A 251 -6.95 -15.81 9.81
C LEU A 251 -7.62 -17.06 10.35
N VAL A 252 -7.18 -18.23 9.90
CA VAL A 252 -7.66 -19.52 10.36
C VAL A 252 -6.79 -20.00 11.52
N VAL A 253 -7.40 -20.34 12.65
CA VAL A 253 -6.73 -21.04 13.77
C VAL A 253 -7.31 -22.44 13.85
N TRP A 254 -6.50 -23.45 13.49
CA TRP A 254 -6.98 -24.82 13.39
C TRP A 254 -6.52 -25.72 14.55
N ASP A 255 -5.28 -25.62 14.92
CA ASP A 255 -4.80 -26.22 16.17
C ASP A 255 -3.82 -25.24 16.83
N ALA A 256 -4.08 -24.93 18.07
CA ALA A 256 -3.33 -23.98 18.85
C ALA A 256 -2.63 -24.74 20.00
N GLY A 257 -1.35 -24.94 19.90
CA GLY A 257 -0.58 -25.53 21.02
C GLY A 257 -0.57 -24.59 22.23
N ASP A 258 -0.05 -23.37 22.05
CA ASP A 258 -0.05 -22.30 23.06
C ASP A 258 -1.11 -21.25 22.72
N VAL A 259 -2.23 -21.31 23.42
CA VAL A 259 -3.37 -20.41 23.22
C VAL A 259 -3.00 -18.92 23.43
N GLN A 260 -2.06 -18.61 24.35
CA GLN A 260 -1.65 -17.22 24.59
C GLN A 260 -0.78 -16.70 23.43
N ALA A 261 0.12 -17.51 22.90
CA ALA A 261 0.91 -17.18 21.72
C ALA A 261 0.00 -16.97 20.50
N VAL A 262 -1.01 -17.82 20.32
CA VAL A 262 -2.02 -17.69 19.27
C VAL A 262 -2.82 -16.40 19.43
N ALA A 263 -3.29 -16.09 20.64
CA ALA A 263 -4.01 -14.84 20.91
C ALA A 263 -3.16 -13.61 20.56
N ALA A 264 -1.87 -13.62 20.88
CA ALA A 264 -0.94 -12.54 20.52
C ALA A 264 -0.81 -12.37 18.99
N LEU A 265 -0.71 -13.48 18.23
CA LEU A 265 -0.70 -13.43 16.74
C LEU A 265 -2.00 -12.90 16.16
N VAL A 266 -3.15 -13.28 16.72
CA VAL A 266 -4.47 -12.80 16.30
C VAL A 266 -4.60 -11.30 16.57
N VAL A 267 -4.24 -10.84 17.77
CA VAL A 267 -4.29 -9.41 18.16
C VAL A 267 -3.38 -8.57 17.25
N GLN A 268 -2.15 -9.00 17.00
CA GLN A 268 -1.25 -8.34 16.05
C GLN A 268 -1.82 -8.33 14.63
N SER A 269 -2.47 -9.41 14.20
CA SER A 269 -3.06 -9.49 12.87
C SER A 269 -4.26 -8.55 12.71
N ALA A 270 -5.09 -8.39 13.74
CA ALA A 270 -6.37 -7.70 13.64
C ALA A 270 -6.31 -6.23 14.05
N PHE A 271 -5.53 -5.88 15.09
CA PHE A 271 -5.67 -4.59 15.78
C PHE A 271 -4.47 -3.66 15.65
N ILE A 272 -3.32 -4.13 15.17
CA ILE A 272 -2.16 -3.26 14.91
C ILE A 272 -2.57 -2.08 14.01
N THR A 273 -2.01 -0.90 14.25
CA THR A 273 -2.38 0.34 13.53
C THR A 273 -3.88 0.65 13.65
N THR A 274 -4.50 0.29 14.77
CA THR A 274 -5.95 0.45 15.01
C THR A 274 -6.78 -0.22 13.91
N GLY A 275 -6.31 -1.38 13.38
CA GLY A 275 -6.95 -2.10 12.29
C GLY A 275 -6.82 -1.42 10.92
N GLN A 276 -6.06 -0.34 10.78
CA GLN A 276 -5.95 0.46 9.56
C GLN A 276 -4.84 -0.04 8.61
N ARG A 277 -4.73 -1.38 8.45
CA ARG A 277 -3.89 -1.98 7.40
C ARG A 277 -4.74 -2.81 6.45
N CYS A 278 -4.46 -2.70 5.18
CA CYS A 278 -5.11 -3.52 4.14
C CYS A 278 -4.95 -5.03 4.39
N SER A 279 -3.86 -5.45 5.05
CA SER A 279 -3.56 -6.85 5.41
C SER A 279 -4.02 -7.26 6.82
N CYS A 280 -4.68 -6.38 7.60
CA CYS A 280 -5.25 -6.79 8.89
C CYS A 280 -6.26 -7.91 8.72
N ALA A 281 -6.24 -8.88 9.65
CA ALA A 281 -7.28 -9.90 9.74
C ALA A 281 -8.63 -9.25 10.12
N ARG A 282 -9.63 -9.45 9.28
CA ARG A 282 -11.01 -9.04 9.55
C ARG A 282 -11.87 -10.19 10.01
N ARG A 283 -11.46 -11.42 9.68
CA ARG A 283 -12.21 -12.65 9.93
C ARG A 283 -11.32 -13.67 10.62
N LEU A 284 -11.61 -13.99 11.87
CA LEU A 284 -11.02 -15.09 12.62
C LEU A 284 -11.91 -16.33 12.45
N ILE A 285 -11.35 -17.37 11.89
CA ILE A 285 -12.05 -18.64 11.66
C ILE A 285 -11.42 -19.69 12.57
N VAL A 286 -12.23 -20.30 13.45
CA VAL A 286 -11.77 -21.27 14.45
C VAL A 286 -12.61 -22.53 14.42
N ARG A 287 -12.13 -23.60 15.05
CA ARG A 287 -12.91 -24.82 15.27
C ARG A 287 -14.10 -24.56 16.19
N ASP A 288 -15.22 -25.20 15.88
CA ASP A 288 -16.43 -25.17 16.74
C ASP A 288 -16.32 -26.21 17.86
N ASP A 289 -15.34 -26.02 18.74
CA ASP A 289 -15.09 -26.87 19.91
C ASP A 289 -14.47 -26.08 21.06
N ALA A 290 -14.09 -26.78 22.14
CA ALA A 290 -13.48 -26.18 23.31
C ALA A 290 -12.15 -25.45 22.99
N SER A 291 -11.38 -25.92 22.02
CA SER A 291 -10.10 -25.30 21.64
C SER A 291 -10.32 -23.96 20.93
N GLY A 292 -11.27 -23.89 19.99
CA GLY A 292 -11.66 -22.63 19.34
C GLY A 292 -12.26 -21.63 20.34
N LYS A 293 -13.07 -22.10 21.29
CA LYS A 293 -13.57 -21.25 22.36
C LYS A 293 -12.45 -20.67 23.23
N ALA A 294 -11.44 -21.47 23.59
CA ALA A 294 -10.30 -21.02 24.38
C ALA A 294 -9.51 -19.92 23.64
N VAL A 295 -9.32 -20.05 22.32
CA VAL A 295 -8.68 -19.02 21.50
C VAL A 295 -9.50 -17.72 21.52
N ILE A 296 -10.80 -17.79 21.32
CA ILE A 296 -11.68 -16.61 21.33
C ILE A 296 -11.61 -15.89 22.68
N ASP A 297 -11.72 -16.65 23.77
CA ASP A 297 -11.67 -16.10 25.14
C ASP A 297 -10.31 -15.43 25.42
N ALA A 298 -9.20 -16.03 24.98
CA ALA A 298 -7.86 -15.49 25.16
C ALA A 298 -7.64 -14.21 24.30
N VAL A 299 -8.14 -14.17 23.07
CA VAL A 299 -8.10 -12.98 22.21
C VAL A 299 -8.90 -11.84 22.86
N ALA A 300 -10.10 -12.11 23.36
CA ALA A 300 -10.94 -11.11 24.04
C ALA A 300 -10.24 -10.55 25.29
N ALA A 301 -9.69 -11.43 26.12
CA ALA A 301 -8.97 -11.05 27.36
C ALA A 301 -7.68 -10.26 27.04
N LEU A 302 -6.95 -10.61 25.98
CA LEU A 302 -5.77 -9.87 25.55
C LEU A 302 -6.14 -8.50 24.97
N ALA A 303 -7.20 -8.43 24.16
CA ALA A 303 -7.69 -7.18 23.59
C ALA A 303 -8.12 -6.15 24.64
N GLU A 304 -8.58 -6.62 25.80
CA GLU A 304 -8.96 -5.76 26.93
C GLU A 304 -7.75 -5.11 27.63
N ARG A 305 -6.58 -5.73 27.51
CA ARG A 305 -5.33 -5.29 28.15
C ARG A 305 -4.46 -4.42 27.24
N LEU A 306 -4.87 -4.18 26.00
CA LEU A 306 -4.11 -3.34 25.08
C LEU A 306 -4.10 -1.89 25.54
N VAL A 307 -2.94 -1.28 25.60
CA VAL A 307 -2.80 0.15 25.84
C VAL A 307 -3.26 0.89 24.59
N ILE A 308 -4.30 1.68 24.75
CA ILE A 308 -4.83 2.57 23.72
C ILE A 308 -4.54 3.99 24.15
N GLY A 309 -3.79 4.75 23.36
CA GLY A 309 -3.37 6.07 23.82
C GLY A 309 -2.68 6.91 22.76
N ALA A 310 -2.34 8.12 23.18
CA ALA A 310 -1.62 9.08 22.36
C ALA A 310 -0.21 8.57 22.00
N TRP A 311 0.25 8.87 20.78
CA TRP A 311 1.58 8.50 20.29
C TRP A 311 2.75 9.01 21.17
N ASN A 312 2.52 10.09 21.93
CA ASN A 312 3.45 10.74 22.86
C ASN A 312 3.01 10.64 24.32
N GLY A 313 2.14 9.70 24.67
CA GLY A 313 1.68 9.45 26.02
C GLY A 313 2.78 8.91 26.94
N GLY A 314 2.49 8.87 28.24
CA GLY A 314 3.45 8.37 29.25
C GLY A 314 3.69 6.86 29.20
N GLU A 315 2.77 6.09 28.63
CA GLU A 315 2.87 4.67 28.35
C GLU A 315 2.85 4.44 26.85
N GLU A 316 3.74 3.58 26.33
CA GLU A 316 3.82 3.28 24.90
C GLU A 316 2.57 2.54 24.44
N PRO A 317 1.73 3.13 23.55
CA PRO A 317 0.49 2.49 23.15
C PRO A 317 0.74 1.37 22.13
N PHE A 318 -0.10 0.33 22.21
CA PHE A 318 -0.20 -0.69 21.14
C PHE A 318 -0.91 -0.10 19.92
N MET A 319 -1.93 0.73 20.13
CA MET A 319 -2.66 1.40 19.06
C MET A 319 -3.10 2.81 19.47
N GLY A 320 -3.05 3.72 18.50
CA GLY A 320 -3.52 5.09 18.61
C GLY A 320 -5.00 5.24 18.20
N PRO A 321 -5.41 6.47 17.81
CA PRO A 321 -6.75 6.72 17.24
C PRO A 321 -6.88 6.18 15.83
N LEU A 322 -8.10 6.18 15.29
CA LEU A 322 -8.35 6.19 13.86
C LEU A 322 -7.91 7.54 13.28
N ILE A 323 -7.79 7.60 11.95
CA ILE A 323 -7.27 8.80 11.24
C ILE A 323 -8.10 10.07 11.51
N SER A 324 -9.37 9.95 11.91
CA SER A 324 -10.24 11.08 12.19
C SER A 324 -11.47 10.66 13.01
N ASP A 325 -12.13 11.63 13.66
CA ASP A 325 -13.43 11.42 14.33
C ASP A 325 -14.48 10.86 13.37
N ARG A 326 -14.47 11.27 12.11
CA ARG A 326 -15.36 10.75 11.07
C ARG A 326 -15.11 9.25 10.84
N ALA A 327 -13.87 8.83 10.77
CA ALA A 327 -13.52 7.42 10.62
C ALA A 327 -13.97 6.61 11.84
N ALA A 328 -13.81 7.15 13.05
CA ALA A 328 -14.27 6.51 14.28
C ALA A 328 -15.80 6.39 14.33
N ALA A 329 -16.52 7.43 13.96
CA ALA A 329 -17.99 7.40 13.91
C ALA A 329 -18.48 6.33 12.89
N MET A 330 -17.85 6.23 11.72
CA MET A 330 -18.15 5.20 10.73
C MET A 330 -17.83 3.79 11.25
N ALA A 331 -16.70 3.62 11.95
CA ALA A 331 -16.29 2.35 12.53
C ALA A 331 -17.27 1.87 13.61
N LEU A 332 -17.66 2.76 14.51
CA LEU A 332 -18.65 2.47 15.57
C LEU A 332 -20.03 2.12 14.99
N ALA A 333 -20.47 2.88 13.99
CA ALA A 333 -21.72 2.60 13.29
C ALA A 333 -21.68 1.25 12.56
N GLY A 334 -20.59 0.96 11.83
CA GLY A 334 -20.39 -0.31 11.15
C GLY A 334 -20.31 -1.50 12.11
N SER A 335 -19.61 -1.35 13.24
CA SER A 335 -19.56 -2.37 14.29
C SER A 335 -20.95 -2.65 14.89
N LYS A 336 -21.72 -1.60 15.16
CA LYS A 336 -23.09 -1.73 15.69
C LYS A 336 -24.06 -2.37 14.68
N ALA A 337 -23.88 -2.12 13.40
CA ALA A 337 -24.70 -2.69 12.34
C ALA A 337 -24.28 -4.12 11.96
N MET A 338 -23.13 -4.61 12.43
CA MET A 338 -22.62 -5.95 12.12
C MET A 338 -23.57 -7.01 12.68
N PRO A 339 -24.12 -7.91 11.83
CA PRO A 339 -24.91 -9.03 12.32
C PRO A 339 -24.10 -9.95 13.23
N GLY A 340 -24.78 -10.60 14.19
CA GLY A 340 -24.17 -11.55 15.10
C GLY A 340 -24.15 -11.08 16.57
N LYS A 341 -23.41 -11.81 17.40
CA LYS A 341 -23.33 -11.56 18.83
C LYS A 341 -22.03 -10.85 19.17
N ALA A 342 -22.10 -9.65 19.73
CA ALA A 342 -20.91 -8.99 20.27
C ALA A 342 -20.31 -9.84 21.40
N LEU A 343 -19.07 -10.29 21.21
CA LEU A 343 -18.25 -10.94 22.26
C LEU A 343 -17.52 -9.87 23.06
N ARG A 344 -17.09 -8.81 22.38
CA ARG A 344 -16.54 -7.58 22.93
C ARG A 344 -17.01 -6.40 22.07
N ALA A 345 -17.73 -5.46 22.67
CA ALA A 345 -18.19 -4.28 21.94
C ALA A 345 -17.02 -3.36 21.57
N MET A 346 -17.04 -2.80 20.34
CA MET A 346 -16.23 -1.64 20.00
C MET A 346 -16.91 -0.40 20.57
N THR A 347 -16.18 0.41 21.32
CA THR A 347 -16.68 1.64 21.96
C THR A 347 -15.68 2.76 21.80
N SER A 348 -16.13 4.01 21.96
CA SER A 348 -15.23 5.13 22.21
C SER A 348 -14.43 4.90 23.50
N VAL A 349 -13.25 5.48 23.59
CA VAL A 349 -12.38 5.37 24.76
C VAL A 349 -12.56 6.62 25.63
N ASP A 350 -13.01 6.44 26.86
CA ASP A 350 -13.27 7.54 27.79
C ASP A 350 -11.98 8.35 28.08
N GLY A 351 -12.12 9.66 28.14
CA GLY A 351 -11.02 10.59 28.46
C GLY A 351 -10.06 10.87 27.29
N LEU A 352 -10.27 10.27 26.12
CA LEU A 352 -9.51 10.53 24.89
C LEU A 352 -10.38 11.26 23.85
N SER A 353 -9.77 11.71 22.73
CA SER A 353 -10.49 12.34 21.60
C SER A 353 -11.48 11.37 20.95
N GLY A 354 -12.45 11.92 20.19
CA GLY A 354 -13.47 11.13 19.50
C GLY A 354 -12.94 10.13 18.47
N ALA A 355 -11.69 10.26 18.05
CA ALA A 355 -11.05 9.35 17.11
C ALA A 355 -10.58 8.02 17.75
N PHE A 356 -10.54 7.91 19.09
CA PHE A 356 -10.11 6.69 19.78
C PHE A 356 -11.26 5.70 19.94
N VAL A 357 -11.03 4.46 19.51
CA VAL A 357 -11.97 3.34 19.66
C VAL A 357 -11.29 2.12 20.25
N SER A 358 -12.04 1.35 21.04
CA SER A 358 -11.56 0.07 21.58
C SER A 358 -11.68 -1.05 20.53
N PRO A 359 -10.86 -2.13 20.60
CA PRO A 359 -11.03 -3.30 19.73
C PRO A 359 -12.39 -3.96 19.95
N GLY A 360 -13.02 -4.42 18.88
CA GLY A 360 -14.28 -5.16 18.89
C GLY A 360 -14.14 -6.59 18.39
N LEU A 361 -14.92 -7.52 18.96
CA LEU A 361 -15.07 -8.90 18.51
C LEU A 361 -16.56 -9.21 18.35
N VAL A 362 -16.97 -9.76 17.21
CA VAL A 362 -18.35 -10.15 16.91
C VAL A 362 -18.39 -11.59 16.41
N ASP A 363 -19.14 -12.47 17.08
CA ASP A 363 -19.41 -13.83 16.63
C ASP A 363 -20.49 -13.78 15.55
N VAL A 364 -20.08 -14.10 14.34
CA VAL A 364 -20.92 -14.09 13.13
C VAL A 364 -21.22 -15.51 12.63
N THR A 365 -21.08 -16.51 13.50
CA THR A 365 -21.37 -17.92 13.16
C THR A 365 -22.84 -18.07 12.78
N GLY A 366 -23.11 -18.60 11.59
CA GLY A 366 -24.47 -18.76 11.07
C GLY A 366 -25.07 -17.51 10.40
N GLU A 367 -24.41 -16.37 10.52
CA GLU A 367 -24.91 -15.12 9.96
C GLU A 367 -24.46 -14.88 8.51
N ILE A 368 -25.28 -14.15 7.75
CA ILE A 368 -24.94 -13.62 6.42
C ILE A 368 -24.35 -12.23 6.62
N ILE A 369 -23.06 -12.08 6.33
CA ILE A 369 -22.31 -10.86 6.54
C ILE A 369 -22.04 -10.17 5.19
N PRO A 370 -22.25 -8.84 5.07
CA PRO A 370 -21.79 -8.09 3.91
C PRO A 370 -20.28 -8.27 3.71
N ASP A 371 -19.86 -8.59 2.48
CA ASP A 371 -18.45 -8.74 2.13
C ASP A 371 -17.83 -7.36 1.88
N GLU A 372 -17.70 -6.58 2.95
CA GLU A 372 -17.16 -5.24 2.95
C GLU A 372 -16.03 -5.11 3.97
N GLU A 373 -15.01 -4.34 3.63
CA GLU A 373 -13.92 -4.04 4.55
C GLU A 373 -14.33 -2.91 5.50
N LEU A 374 -14.40 -3.21 6.80
CA LEU A 374 -14.42 -2.18 7.84
C LEU A 374 -12.97 -1.88 8.27
N PHE A 375 -12.46 -0.71 7.89
CA PHE A 375 -11.06 -0.33 8.12
C PHE A 375 -10.84 0.21 9.54
N ALA A 376 -11.05 -0.68 10.53
CA ALA A 376 -11.10 -0.39 11.95
C ALA A 376 -10.74 -1.64 12.77
N PRO A 377 -10.50 -1.55 14.08
CA PRO A 377 -10.11 -2.68 14.93
C PRO A 377 -11.33 -3.56 15.29
N LEU A 378 -12.02 -4.11 14.29
CA LEU A 378 -13.13 -5.06 14.45
C LEU A 378 -12.76 -6.41 13.86
N LEU A 379 -12.90 -7.47 14.67
CA LEU A 379 -12.65 -8.85 14.28
C LEU A 379 -13.95 -9.65 14.30
N GLN A 380 -14.33 -10.19 13.15
CA GLN A 380 -15.44 -11.13 12.99
C GLN A 380 -14.94 -12.54 13.34
N VAL A 381 -15.65 -13.24 14.19
CA VAL A 381 -15.34 -14.62 14.59
C VAL A 381 -16.34 -15.57 13.93
N ARG A 382 -15.85 -16.62 13.28
CA ARG A 382 -16.66 -17.70 12.70
C ARG A 382 -16.17 -19.06 13.17
N ARG A 383 -17.08 -19.89 13.66
CA ARG A 383 -16.78 -21.26 14.07
C ARG A 383 -17.18 -22.24 12.96
N VAL A 384 -16.36 -23.25 12.75
CA VAL A 384 -16.57 -24.27 11.71
C VAL A 384 -16.16 -25.67 12.20
N GLY A 385 -16.77 -26.71 11.61
CA GLY A 385 -16.57 -28.11 12.04
C GLY A 385 -15.36 -28.79 11.41
N SER A 386 -14.85 -28.30 10.27
CA SER A 386 -13.74 -28.94 9.55
C SER A 386 -12.78 -27.92 8.94
N LEU A 387 -11.54 -28.37 8.64
CA LEU A 387 -10.54 -27.51 7.97
C LEU A 387 -10.99 -27.12 6.55
N ASP A 388 -11.70 -28.00 5.85
CA ASP A 388 -12.25 -27.69 4.53
C ASP A 388 -13.36 -26.61 4.60
N GLU A 389 -14.20 -26.66 5.63
CA GLU A 389 -15.16 -25.57 5.91
C GLU A 389 -14.44 -24.26 6.27
N ALA A 390 -13.33 -24.34 7.03
CA ALA A 390 -12.52 -23.15 7.34
C ALA A 390 -11.92 -22.52 6.08
N ILE A 391 -11.38 -23.34 5.16
CA ILE A 391 -10.84 -22.89 3.88
C ILE A 391 -11.96 -22.33 2.98
N ALA A 392 -13.12 -22.97 2.94
CA ALA A 392 -14.28 -22.50 2.20
C ALA A 392 -14.75 -21.14 2.73
N ALA A 393 -14.89 -21.00 4.06
CA ALA A 393 -15.23 -19.73 4.70
C ALA A 393 -14.16 -18.66 4.48
N ALA A 394 -12.87 -19.01 4.51
CA ALA A 394 -11.76 -18.10 4.21
C ALA A 394 -11.85 -17.56 2.79
N ASN A 395 -12.20 -18.40 1.81
CA ASN A 395 -12.33 -18.02 0.40
C ASN A 395 -13.68 -17.36 0.04
N ALA A 396 -14.66 -17.37 0.96
CA ALA A 396 -15.98 -16.77 0.74
C ALA A 396 -15.91 -15.23 0.83
N THR A 397 -15.15 -14.61 -0.07
CA THR A 397 -14.97 -13.18 -0.22
C THR A 397 -14.58 -12.82 -1.65
N ARG A 398 -14.97 -11.62 -2.09
CA ARG A 398 -14.50 -11.06 -3.37
C ARG A 398 -13.06 -10.55 -3.31
N TYR A 399 -12.49 -10.40 -2.11
CA TYR A 399 -11.13 -9.97 -1.87
C TYR A 399 -10.13 -11.14 -1.94
N GLY A 400 -8.85 -10.84 -1.81
CA GLY A 400 -7.81 -11.86 -1.82
C GLY A 400 -6.42 -11.26 -1.61
N LEU A 401 -6.28 -10.33 -0.62
CA LEU A 401 -4.99 -9.70 -0.35
C LEU A 401 -4.13 -10.58 0.54
N SER A 402 -4.57 -10.87 1.76
CA SER A 402 -3.80 -11.62 2.74
C SER A 402 -4.64 -12.72 3.37
N ALA A 403 -4.00 -13.82 3.77
CA ALA A 403 -4.60 -14.90 4.55
C ALA A 403 -3.57 -15.52 5.48
N GLY A 404 -4.00 -16.10 6.59
CA GLY A 404 -3.13 -16.81 7.51
C GLY A 404 -3.72 -18.12 8.01
N LEU A 405 -2.82 -19.07 8.30
CA LEU A 405 -3.13 -20.29 9.05
C LEU A 405 -2.25 -20.34 10.29
N ILE A 406 -2.85 -20.65 11.43
CA ILE A 406 -2.16 -21.04 12.66
C ILE A 406 -2.45 -22.51 12.88
N SER A 407 -1.41 -23.34 12.82
CA SER A 407 -1.46 -24.77 12.99
C SER A 407 -0.05 -25.33 13.19
N SER A 408 0.13 -26.32 14.06
CA SER A 408 1.38 -27.05 14.26
C SER A 408 1.65 -28.09 13.16
N GLU A 409 0.61 -28.50 12.42
CA GLU A 409 0.69 -29.60 11.46
C GLU A 409 1.02 -29.10 10.04
N THR A 410 2.13 -29.57 9.49
CA THR A 410 2.56 -29.28 8.11
C THR A 410 1.50 -29.70 7.09
N ALA A 411 0.81 -30.83 7.33
CA ALA A 411 -0.25 -31.31 6.45
C ALA A 411 -1.42 -30.32 6.36
N HIS A 412 -1.78 -29.64 7.47
CA HIS A 412 -2.80 -28.58 7.45
C HIS A 412 -2.34 -27.38 6.65
N TRP A 413 -1.06 -27.01 6.78
CA TRP A 413 -0.47 -25.91 6.00
C TRP A 413 -0.47 -26.21 4.50
N GLU A 414 0.01 -27.39 4.08
CA GLU A 414 0.04 -27.77 2.67
C GLU A 414 -1.36 -27.81 2.06
N HIS A 415 -2.33 -28.34 2.83
CA HIS A 415 -3.74 -28.39 2.43
C HIS A 415 -4.32 -26.99 2.28
N PHE A 416 -4.07 -26.09 3.25
CA PHE A 416 -4.49 -24.69 3.24
C PHE A 416 -3.85 -23.93 2.07
N LEU A 417 -2.51 -23.97 1.96
CA LEU A 417 -1.76 -23.21 0.94
C LEU A 417 -2.21 -23.57 -0.48
N LYS A 418 -2.51 -24.83 -0.73
CA LYS A 418 -2.98 -25.30 -2.04
C LYS A 418 -4.35 -24.73 -2.45
N ARG A 419 -5.19 -24.29 -1.49
CA ARG A 419 -6.59 -23.96 -1.73
C ARG A 419 -6.97 -22.52 -1.44
N ILE A 420 -6.20 -21.84 -0.59
CA ILE A 420 -6.48 -20.45 -0.23
C ILE A 420 -6.25 -19.51 -1.40
N ARG A 421 -7.08 -18.48 -1.53
CA ARG A 421 -7.05 -17.49 -2.59
C ARG A 421 -6.62 -16.13 -2.01
N ALA A 422 -5.32 -15.94 -1.85
CA ALA A 422 -4.72 -14.68 -1.42
C ALA A 422 -3.34 -14.48 -2.04
N GLY A 423 -2.92 -13.24 -2.19
CA GLY A 423 -1.60 -12.90 -2.72
C GLY A 423 -0.49 -12.99 -1.67
N VAL A 424 -0.83 -12.81 -0.38
CA VAL A 424 0.08 -12.98 0.76
C VAL A 424 -0.50 -14.07 1.66
N VAL A 425 0.23 -15.15 1.89
CA VAL A 425 -0.23 -16.29 2.70
C VAL A 425 0.80 -16.62 3.76
N ASN A 426 0.41 -16.52 5.03
CA ASN A 426 1.32 -16.69 6.15
C ASN A 426 0.97 -17.94 7.00
N TRP A 427 1.98 -18.66 7.45
CA TRP A 427 1.86 -19.79 8.37
C TRP A 427 2.50 -19.45 9.72
N ASN A 428 1.72 -19.53 10.78
CA ASN A 428 2.15 -19.22 12.16
C ASN A 428 2.80 -17.84 12.29
N ARG A 429 2.31 -16.88 11.49
CA ARG A 429 2.73 -15.49 11.46
C ARG A 429 1.50 -14.58 11.32
N PRO A 430 1.59 -13.32 11.75
CA PRO A 430 0.50 -12.37 11.53
C PRO A 430 0.16 -12.21 10.03
N THR A 431 -1.10 -11.99 9.70
CA THR A 431 -1.53 -11.67 8.31
C THR A 431 -0.89 -10.39 7.78
N THR A 432 -0.49 -9.49 8.69
CA THR A 432 0.20 -8.22 8.40
C THR A 432 1.69 -8.38 8.14
N GLY A 433 2.24 -9.59 8.25
CA GLY A 433 3.64 -9.89 7.94
C GLY A 433 3.88 -9.89 6.44
N ALA A 434 4.58 -8.88 5.94
CA ALA A 434 5.02 -8.75 4.55
C ALA A 434 6.48 -8.29 4.49
N ALA A 435 7.18 -8.64 3.42
CA ALA A 435 8.57 -8.24 3.20
C ALA A 435 8.69 -7.46 1.89
N GLY A 436 9.45 -6.35 1.91
CA GLY A 436 9.68 -5.53 0.71
C GLY A 436 10.46 -6.24 -0.41
N THR A 437 11.05 -7.39 -0.10
CA THR A 437 11.77 -8.28 -1.04
C THR A 437 10.89 -9.36 -1.67
N MET A 438 9.59 -9.35 -1.39
CA MET A 438 8.58 -10.26 -1.95
C MET A 438 7.50 -9.47 -2.66
N PRO A 439 6.73 -10.07 -3.59
CA PRO A 439 5.57 -9.41 -4.16
C PRO A 439 4.52 -9.13 -3.08
N PHE A 440 3.84 -8.00 -3.20
CA PHE A 440 2.71 -7.64 -2.35
C PHE A 440 1.55 -7.21 -3.25
N GLY A 441 0.40 -7.84 -3.10
CA GLY A 441 -0.80 -7.54 -3.89
C GLY A 441 -1.82 -8.66 -3.79
N GLY A 442 -3.03 -8.37 -4.21
CA GLY A 442 -4.16 -9.27 -4.03
C GLY A 442 -4.86 -9.68 -5.33
N LEU A 443 -5.67 -10.71 -5.18
CA LEU A 443 -6.61 -11.21 -6.19
C LEU A 443 -7.98 -10.56 -6.02
N GLY A 444 -8.87 -10.75 -6.99
CA GLY A 444 -10.24 -10.27 -6.93
C GLY A 444 -10.33 -8.76 -6.76
N SER A 445 -11.08 -8.29 -5.75
CA SER A 445 -11.25 -6.86 -5.45
C SER A 445 -10.07 -6.24 -4.68
N SER A 446 -9.02 -7.01 -4.39
CA SER A 446 -7.82 -6.51 -3.70
C SER A 446 -6.73 -6.01 -4.63
N GLY A 447 -6.88 -6.13 -5.95
CA GLY A 447 -5.87 -5.66 -6.90
C GLY A 447 -6.27 -5.90 -8.34
N ASN A 448 -5.32 -5.71 -9.25
CA ASN A 448 -5.53 -5.90 -10.69
C ASN A 448 -4.42 -6.73 -11.35
N HIS A 449 -3.88 -7.71 -10.63
CA HIS A 449 -2.81 -8.61 -11.09
C HIS A 449 -1.46 -7.91 -11.36
N ARG A 450 -1.24 -6.75 -10.73
CA ARG A 450 0.02 -6.02 -10.73
C ARG A 450 0.49 -5.81 -9.30
N PRO A 451 1.03 -6.86 -8.65
CA PRO A 451 1.49 -6.75 -7.28
C PRO A 451 2.63 -5.73 -7.18
N SER A 452 2.66 -5.02 -6.07
CA SER A 452 3.66 -4.03 -5.72
C SER A 452 4.87 -4.65 -4.99
N ALA A 453 5.55 -3.86 -4.20
CA ALA A 453 6.76 -4.19 -3.47
C ALA A 453 7.89 -4.63 -4.42
N TYR A 454 8.36 -5.87 -4.37
CA TYR A 454 9.44 -6.34 -5.25
C TYR A 454 9.03 -6.36 -6.74
N TYR A 455 7.73 -6.54 -7.02
CA TYR A 455 7.21 -6.58 -8.39
C TYR A 455 6.82 -5.20 -8.93
N ALA A 456 7.01 -4.14 -8.15
CA ALA A 456 6.77 -2.78 -8.65
C ALA A 456 7.65 -2.42 -9.86
N ALA A 457 8.82 -3.02 -10.01
CA ALA A 457 9.67 -2.87 -11.18
C ALA A 457 8.94 -3.22 -12.49
N ASP A 458 8.06 -4.25 -12.47
CA ASP A 458 7.40 -4.77 -13.67
C ASP A 458 6.37 -3.80 -14.27
N TYR A 459 5.70 -2.99 -13.44
CA TYR A 459 4.72 -2.03 -13.94
C TYR A 459 5.28 -0.62 -14.12
N CYS A 460 6.53 -0.39 -13.70
CA CYS A 460 7.22 0.87 -13.94
C CYS A 460 8.05 0.88 -15.24
N ALA A 461 8.13 -0.23 -15.95
CA ALA A 461 8.86 -0.30 -17.21
C ALA A 461 8.23 -1.31 -18.16
N TYR A 462 8.30 -1.03 -19.46
CA TYR A 462 7.83 -1.97 -20.47
C TYR A 462 8.99 -2.67 -21.19
N PRO A 463 8.83 -3.96 -21.54
CA PRO A 463 9.87 -4.73 -22.23
C PRO A 463 9.96 -4.33 -23.70
N VAL A 464 11.21 -4.23 -24.20
CA VAL A 464 11.54 -4.01 -25.60
C VAL A 464 12.41 -5.16 -26.08
N ALA A 465 11.90 -5.99 -26.97
CA ALA A 465 12.69 -7.01 -27.63
C ALA A 465 13.25 -6.44 -28.97
N SER A 466 14.55 -6.55 -29.16
CA SER A 466 15.21 -6.16 -30.38
C SER A 466 16.04 -7.30 -30.92
N PHE A 467 16.09 -7.41 -32.29
CA PHE A 467 16.93 -8.33 -33.02
C PHE A 467 17.91 -7.48 -33.81
N GLU A 468 19.18 -7.59 -33.49
CA GLU A 468 20.20 -6.65 -33.94
C GLU A 468 21.27 -7.38 -34.78
N ALA A 469 21.47 -6.93 -36.01
CA ALA A 469 22.56 -7.35 -36.85
C ALA A 469 23.51 -6.18 -37.13
N PRO A 470 24.84 -6.36 -37.10
CA PRO A 470 25.80 -5.26 -37.31
C PRO A 470 25.76 -4.68 -38.72
N SER A 471 25.23 -5.43 -39.68
CA SER A 471 25.09 -5.01 -41.08
C SER A 471 23.91 -5.70 -41.76
N VAL A 472 23.40 -5.07 -42.82
CA VAL A 472 22.39 -5.71 -43.67
C VAL A 472 23.02 -6.85 -44.48
N THR A 473 22.44 -8.04 -44.38
CA THR A 473 22.83 -9.21 -45.15
C THR A 473 21.92 -9.38 -46.35
N ASN A 474 22.46 -9.74 -47.47
CA ASN A 474 21.65 -10.03 -48.67
C ASN A 474 20.93 -11.38 -48.50
N THR A 475 19.62 -11.30 -48.31
CA THR A 475 18.72 -12.45 -48.12
C THR A 475 17.81 -12.70 -49.35
N LEU A 476 18.13 -12.14 -50.50
CA LEU A 476 17.31 -12.30 -51.72
C LEU A 476 17.03 -13.78 -52.07
N ARG A 477 18.04 -14.66 -51.85
CA ARG A 477 17.89 -16.10 -52.08
C ARG A 477 16.97 -16.83 -51.10
N ASP A 478 16.69 -16.20 -49.95
CA ASP A 478 15.86 -16.77 -48.89
C ASP A 478 14.38 -16.42 -49.05
N ILE A 479 14.07 -15.50 -50.01
CA ILE A 479 12.69 -15.06 -50.26
C ILE A 479 12.02 -16.11 -51.14
N LYS A 480 11.17 -16.95 -50.55
CA LYS A 480 10.38 -17.95 -51.28
C LYS A 480 9.41 -17.27 -52.24
N GLY A 481 9.39 -17.76 -53.52
CA GLY A 481 8.49 -17.24 -54.54
C GLY A 481 8.95 -15.94 -55.20
N LEU A 482 10.16 -15.48 -54.93
CA LEU A 482 10.79 -14.41 -55.72
C LEU A 482 11.13 -14.96 -57.10
N ARG A 483 10.64 -14.29 -58.17
CA ARG A 483 11.05 -14.57 -59.56
C ARG A 483 12.40 -13.91 -59.82
N GLU A 484 13.29 -14.61 -60.48
CA GLU A 484 14.57 -14.07 -60.93
C GLU A 484 14.41 -12.98 -62.02
#